data_088c660d2991566b53b991b5d0338b64
#
_entry.id   088c660d2991566b53b991b5d0338b64
#
_cell.length_a   1.000
_cell.length_b   1.000
_cell.length_c   1.000
_cell.angle_alpha   90.00
_cell.angle_beta   90.00
_cell.angle_gamma   90.00
#
_symmetry.space_group_name_H-M   'P 1'
#
loop_
_entity.id
_entity.type
_entity.pdbx_description
1 polymer ?
#
loop_
_entity_poly.entity_id
_entity_poly.type
_entity_poly.pdbx_seq_one_letter_code
_entity_poly.pdbx_strand_id
1 'polypeptide(L)'
;MRVVPPSHTRFDRLPAWQRAATLTLTVLAICIVLLLLAEIGVRIRNKLLHGDFWGIENTYTLDSASGLRIPIPGGRFGPISINSFGFRGPEISEDKPANRLRIAFLGGSTTYCAEVSSNEMTWPHLVWKALHERWPGLDLDT
;
A
#
# COMPACT_ATOMS: atom_id res chain seq x y z
N MET A 1 -56.89 32.76 11.94
CA MET A 1 -55.72 31.95 11.58
C MET A 1 -55.91 30.54 12.20
N ARG A 2 -56.18 29.49 11.38
CA ARG A 2 -56.36 28.13 11.90
C ARG A 2 -54.98 27.51 12.04
N VAL A 3 -54.52 27.26 13.26
CA VAL A 3 -53.33 26.47 13.54
C VAL A 3 -53.68 25.01 13.23
N VAL A 4 -53.09 24.48 12.16
CA VAL A 4 -53.21 23.05 11.82
C VAL A 4 -52.40 22.29 12.85
N PRO A 5 -52.98 21.33 13.64
CA PRO A 5 -52.20 20.55 14.59
C PRO A 5 -51.15 19.71 13.86
N PRO A 6 -49.96 19.50 14.44
CA PRO A 6 -48.94 18.68 13.81
C PRO A 6 -49.47 17.26 13.59
N SER A 7 -49.29 16.76 12.37
CA SER A 7 -49.65 15.37 12.04
C SER A 7 -48.75 14.40 12.79
N HIS A 8 -49.29 13.73 13.78
CA HIS A 8 -48.56 12.65 14.47
C HIS A 8 -48.22 11.53 13.48
N THR A 9 -46.96 11.26 13.35
CA THR A 9 -46.45 10.19 12.48
C THR A 9 -46.79 8.83 13.11
N ARG A 10 -46.81 7.77 12.27
CA ARG A 10 -47.04 6.39 12.77
C ARG A 10 -45.99 5.99 13.80
N PHE A 11 -44.79 6.55 13.75
CA PHE A 11 -43.69 6.37 14.67
C PHE A 11 -44.03 6.90 16.11
N ASP A 12 -44.69 8.06 16.20
CA ASP A 12 -45.05 8.69 17.49
C ASP A 12 -46.04 7.86 18.30
N ARG A 13 -46.77 6.96 17.66
CA ARG A 13 -47.77 6.07 18.31
C ARG A 13 -47.18 4.78 18.89
N LEU A 14 -45.89 4.51 18.60
CA LEU A 14 -45.20 3.33 19.11
C LEU A 14 -44.84 3.48 20.59
N PRO A 15 -44.84 2.37 21.38
CA PRO A 15 -44.29 2.37 22.75
C PRO A 15 -42.84 2.84 22.78
N ALA A 16 -42.42 3.45 23.88
CA ALA A 16 -41.08 4.04 24.00
C ALA A 16 -39.95 3.05 23.66
N TRP A 17 -40.06 1.79 24.09
CA TRP A 17 -39.07 0.76 23.79
C TRP A 17 -38.99 0.40 22.30
N GLN A 18 -40.13 0.39 21.58
CA GLN A 18 -40.13 0.15 20.13
C GLN A 18 -39.50 1.31 19.36
N ARG A 19 -39.76 2.54 19.79
CA ARG A 19 -39.11 3.72 19.21
C ARG A 19 -37.59 3.68 19.41
N ALA A 20 -37.14 3.36 20.64
CA ALA A 20 -35.73 3.21 20.95
C ALA A 20 -35.10 2.11 20.08
N ALA A 21 -35.71 0.92 20.02
CA ALA A 21 -35.23 -0.19 19.21
C ALA A 21 -35.14 0.17 17.71
N THR A 22 -36.18 0.84 17.17
CA THR A 22 -36.16 1.27 15.75
C THR A 22 -35.03 2.27 15.49
N LEU A 23 -34.84 3.27 16.36
CA LEU A 23 -33.74 4.24 16.22
C LEU A 23 -32.37 3.55 16.28
N THR A 24 -32.18 2.65 17.27
CA THR A 24 -30.91 1.91 17.40
C THR A 24 -30.64 1.07 16.14
N LEU A 25 -31.62 0.33 15.65
CA LEU A 25 -31.47 -0.48 14.44
C LEU A 25 -31.20 0.40 13.20
N THR A 26 -31.86 1.55 13.09
CA THR A 26 -31.62 2.49 11.98
C THR A 26 -30.20 3.05 12.05
N VAL A 27 -29.73 3.49 13.21
CA VAL A 27 -28.35 3.98 13.39
C VAL A 27 -27.35 2.87 13.06
N LEU A 28 -27.58 1.66 13.56
CA LEU A 28 -26.72 0.52 13.28
C LEU A 28 -26.65 0.21 11.77
N ALA A 29 -27.80 0.20 11.09
CA ALA A 29 -27.87 0.00 9.64
C ALA A 29 -27.10 1.08 8.88
N ILE A 30 -27.25 2.34 9.26
CA ILE A 30 -26.49 3.46 8.66
C ILE A 30 -24.98 3.26 8.88
N CYS A 31 -24.56 2.92 10.09
CA CYS A 31 -23.14 2.66 10.38
C CYS A 31 -22.59 1.51 9.52
N ILE A 32 -23.32 0.41 9.37
CA ILE A 32 -22.91 -0.72 8.52
C ILE A 32 -22.77 -0.26 7.06
N VAL A 33 -23.74 0.49 6.54
CA VAL A 33 -23.67 1.00 5.17
C VAL A 33 -22.46 1.90 4.98
N LEU A 34 -22.19 2.81 5.91
CA LEU A 34 -21.02 3.70 5.85
C LEU A 34 -19.71 2.93 5.90
N LEU A 35 -19.61 1.90 6.74
CA LEU A 35 -18.43 1.03 6.79
C LEU A 35 -18.22 0.27 5.47
N LEU A 36 -19.29 -0.27 4.88
CA LEU A 36 -19.19 -0.93 3.58
C LEU A 36 -18.77 0.02 2.47
N LEU A 37 -19.30 1.24 2.45
CA LEU A 37 -18.89 2.26 1.48
C LEU A 37 -17.42 2.67 1.67
N ALA A 38 -16.96 2.81 2.90
CA ALA A 38 -15.56 3.10 3.21
C ALA A 38 -14.64 1.97 2.73
N GLU A 39 -15.01 0.71 3.00
CA GLU A 39 -14.26 -0.48 2.54
C GLU A 39 -14.18 -0.53 1.00
N ILE A 40 -15.31 -0.32 0.32
CA ILE A 40 -15.33 -0.26 -1.15
C ILE A 40 -14.42 0.86 -1.65
N GLY A 41 -14.47 2.04 -1.03
CA GLY A 41 -13.62 3.18 -1.38
C GLY A 41 -12.13 2.85 -1.24
N VAL A 42 -11.73 2.21 -0.13
CA VAL A 42 -10.34 1.76 0.08
C VAL A 42 -9.92 0.74 -0.98
N ARG A 43 -10.78 -0.23 -1.31
CA ARG A 43 -10.47 -1.24 -2.35
C ARG A 43 -10.31 -0.63 -3.73
N ILE A 44 -11.20 0.30 -4.12
CA ILE A 44 -11.08 1.02 -5.39
C ILE A 44 -9.78 1.82 -5.42
N ARG A 45 -9.47 2.56 -4.35
CA ARG A 45 -8.22 3.31 -4.22
C ARG A 45 -7.00 2.38 -4.38
N ASN A 46 -6.98 1.25 -3.68
CA ASN A 46 -5.88 0.27 -3.77
C ASN A 46 -5.73 -0.24 -5.20
N LYS A 47 -6.83 -0.58 -5.87
CA LYS A 47 -6.81 -1.01 -7.27
C LYS A 47 -6.22 0.04 -8.20
N LEU A 48 -6.60 1.31 -8.01
CA LEU A 48 -6.11 2.41 -8.85
C LEU A 48 -4.63 2.73 -8.60
N LEU A 49 -4.17 2.67 -7.35
CA LEU A 49 -2.81 3.05 -6.98
C LEU A 49 -1.81 1.87 -7.07
N HIS A 50 -2.24 0.67 -6.79
CA HIS A 50 -1.36 -0.50 -6.62
C HIS A 50 -1.67 -1.65 -7.57
N GLY A 51 -2.74 -1.54 -8.36
CA GLY A 51 -3.16 -2.59 -9.29
C GLY A 51 -3.87 -3.78 -8.63
N ASP A 52 -4.05 -3.78 -7.30
CA ASP A 52 -4.70 -4.85 -6.55
C ASP A 52 -5.76 -4.28 -5.59
N PHE A 53 -6.91 -4.98 -5.46
CA PHE A 53 -8.00 -4.61 -4.57
C PHE A 53 -7.67 -4.80 -3.08
N TRP A 54 -6.79 -5.76 -2.77
CA TRP A 54 -6.51 -6.16 -1.38
C TRP A 54 -5.34 -5.41 -0.76
N GLY A 55 -4.54 -4.70 -1.58
CA GLY A 55 -3.34 -4.02 -1.12
C GLY A 55 -2.31 -4.97 -0.53
N ILE A 56 -2.34 -6.26 -0.93
CA ILE A 56 -1.40 -7.27 -0.47
C ILE A 56 -0.05 -7.03 -1.14
N GLU A 57 1.02 -7.09 -0.35
CA GLU A 57 2.38 -7.03 -0.86
C GLU A 57 2.66 -8.21 -1.79
N ASN A 58 2.69 -7.93 -3.10
CA ASN A 58 3.07 -8.91 -4.12
C ASN A 58 4.58 -8.94 -4.38
N THR A 59 5.37 -8.46 -3.42
CA THR A 59 6.83 -8.38 -3.55
C THR A 59 7.58 -9.49 -2.83
N TYR A 60 6.89 -10.32 -2.03
CA TYR A 60 7.49 -11.38 -1.25
C TYR A 60 6.81 -12.73 -1.44
N THR A 61 7.60 -13.78 -1.42
CA THR A 61 7.15 -15.18 -1.33
C THR A 61 7.85 -15.88 -0.17
N LEU A 62 7.29 -17.01 0.26
CA LEU A 62 7.94 -17.89 1.23
C LEU A 62 8.88 -18.85 0.48
N ASP A 63 10.16 -18.76 0.76
CA ASP A 63 11.12 -19.74 0.26
C ASP A 63 10.97 -21.07 1.01
N SER A 64 10.65 -22.13 0.29
CA SER A 64 10.40 -23.45 0.88
C SER A 64 11.64 -24.11 1.47
N ALA A 65 12.83 -23.72 1.03
CA ALA A 65 14.09 -24.32 1.49
C ALA A 65 14.55 -23.68 2.81
N SER A 66 14.47 -22.36 2.93
CA SER A 66 14.91 -21.63 4.13
C SER A 66 13.79 -21.28 5.11
N GLY A 67 12.52 -21.34 4.68
CA GLY A 67 11.37 -20.87 5.45
C GLY A 67 11.31 -19.34 5.60
N LEU A 68 12.14 -18.59 4.88
CA LEU A 68 12.20 -17.15 4.94
C LEU A 68 11.30 -16.50 3.88
N ARG A 69 10.83 -15.30 4.17
CA ARG A 69 10.20 -14.46 3.16
C ARG A 69 11.27 -13.78 2.32
N ILE A 70 11.28 -14.09 1.04
CA ILE A 70 12.22 -13.53 0.06
C ILE A 70 11.46 -12.68 -0.96
N PRO A 71 12.08 -11.62 -1.52
CA PRO A 71 11.47 -10.84 -2.58
C PRO A 71 11.19 -11.70 -3.82
N ILE A 72 10.07 -11.44 -4.49
CA ILE A 72 9.72 -12.09 -5.75
C ILE A 72 10.42 -11.36 -6.89
N PRO A 73 11.28 -12.01 -7.68
CA PRO A 73 11.86 -11.42 -8.87
C PRO A 73 10.79 -10.84 -9.80
N GLY A 74 10.95 -9.58 -10.23
CA GLY A 74 9.96 -8.86 -11.01
C GLY A 74 8.71 -8.40 -10.25
N GLY A 75 8.63 -8.64 -8.94
CA GLY A 75 7.49 -8.26 -8.09
C GLY A 75 7.30 -6.75 -8.04
N ARG A 76 6.02 -6.32 -7.98
CA ARG A 76 5.63 -4.90 -7.86
C ARG A 76 4.53 -4.72 -6.84
N PHE A 77 4.67 -3.69 -6.00
CA PHE A 77 3.63 -3.23 -5.09
C PHE A 77 3.78 -1.72 -4.84
N GLY A 78 2.83 -0.94 -5.35
CA GLY A 78 2.90 0.52 -5.26
C GLY A 78 4.22 1.08 -5.80
N PRO A 79 4.98 1.82 -5.00
CA PRO A 79 6.25 2.41 -5.41
C PRO A 79 7.43 1.41 -5.42
N ILE A 80 7.21 0.19 -4.93
CA ILE A 80 8.25 -0.83 -4.82
C ILE A 80 8.28 -1.65 -6.11
N SER A 81 9.46 -1.77 -6.73
CA SER A 81 9.74 -2.74 -7.79
C SER A 81 11.00 -3.51 -7.46
N ILE A 82 10.92 -4.83 -7.68
CA ILE A 82 11.99 -5.79 -7.48
C ILE A 82 12.51 -6.19 -8.86
N ASN A 83 13.82 -6.17 -9.03
CA ASN A 83 14.45 -6.55 -10.29
C ASN A 83 14.41 -8.09 -10.52
N SER A 84 14.91 -8.53 -11.67
CA SER A 84 14.95 -9.94 -12.05
C SER A 84 15.79 -10.84 -11.11
N PHE A 85 16.68 -10.25 -10.31
CA PHE A 85 17.50 -10.95 -9.32
C PHE A 85 16.91 -10.95 -7.90
N GLY A 86 15.73 -10.36 -7.69
CA GLY A 86 15.10 -10.31 -6.37
C GLY A 86 15.57 -9.12 -5.51
N PHE A 87 16.26 -8.13 -6.06
CA PHE A 87 16.68 -6.93 -5.33
C PHE A 87 15.73 -5.76 -5.62
N ARG A 88 15.50 -4.92 -4.63
CA ARG A 88 14.81 -3.65 -4.83
C ARG A 88 15.76 -2.67 -5.50
N GLY A 89 15.44 -2.30 -6.72
CA GLY A 89 16.27 -1.38 -7.48
C GLY A 89 16.11 -1.55 -9.00
N PRO A 90 17.00 -0.94 -9.79
CA PRO A 90 17.02 -1.08 -11.23
C PRO A 90 17.43 -2.49 -11.66
N GLU A 91 17.16 -2.82 -12.91
CA GLU A 91 17.70 -4.04 -13.51
C GLU A 91 19.23 -3.95 -13.60
N ILE A 92 19.88 -5.06 -13.28
CA ILE A 92 21.33 -5.20 -13.39
C ILE A 92 21.66 -6.39 -14.29
N SER A 93 22.83 -6.37 -14.94
CA SER A 93 23.33 -7.52 -15.69
C SER A 93 23.97 -8.52 -14.74
N GLU A 94 23.78 -9.81 -14.98
CA GLU A 94 24.49 -10.88 -14.26
C GLU A 94 26.01 -10.73 -14.48
N ASP A 95 26.42 -10.60 -15.74
CA ASP A 95 27.81 -10.33 -16.09
C ASP A 95 28.15 -8.87 -15.78
N LYS A 96 29.04 -8.68 -14.80
CA LYS A 96 29.55 -7.37 -14.42
C LYS A 96 30.75 -7.02 -15.34
N PRO A 97 30.67 -5.92 -16.12
CA PRO A 97 31.85 -5.44 -16.88
C PRO A 97 33.06 -5.23 -15.98
N ALA A 98 34.27 -5.49 -16.49
CA ALA A 98 35.49 -5.47 -15.70
C ALA A 98 35.75 -4.12 -15.00
N ASN A 99 35.36 -3.01 -15.67
CA ASN A 99 35.57 -1.65 -15.16
C ASN A 99 34.39 -1.11 -14.34
N ARG A 100 33.34 -1.88 -14.16
CA ARG A 100 32.15 -1.46 -13.38
C ARG A 100 32.32 -1.80 -11.91
N LEU A 101 32.01 -0.85 -11.06
CA LEU A 101 31.88 -1.08 -9.63
C LEU A 101 30.40 -1.32 -9.29
N ARG A 102 30.09 -2.47 -8.74
CA ARG A 102 28.74 -2.81 -8.26
C ARG A 102 28.69 -2.69 -6.76
N ILE A 103 27.69 -1.93 -6.25
CA ILE A 103 27.49 -1.70 -4.82
C ILE A 103 26.22 -2.43 -4.38
N ALA A 104 26.33 -3.30 -3.39
CA ALA A 104 25.19 -3.95 -2.76
C ALA A 104 24.95 -3.36 -1.37
N PHE A 105 23.72 -2.92 -1.12
CA PHE A 105 23.28 -2.42 0.19
C PHE A 105 22.52 -3.55 0.91
N LEU A 106 23.09 -4.04 2.01
CA LEU A 106 22.52 -5.14 2.80
C LEU A 106 21.96 -4.60 4.11
N GLY A 107 20.74 -5.01 4.45
CA GLY A 107 20.11 -4.58 5.70
C GLY A 107 18.66 -5.03 5.83
N GLY A 108 18.00 -4.62 6.90
CA GLY A 108 16.60 -4.90 7.18
C GLY A 108 15.63 -3.91 6.51
N SER A 109 14.47 -3.69 7.15
CA SER A 109 13.39 -2.81 6.65
C SER A 109 13.82 -1.38 6.37
N THR A 110 14.76 -0.85 7.15
CA THR A 110 15.32 0.50 6.93
C THR A 110 16.10 0.62 5.62
N THR A 111 16.82 -0.44 5.22
CA THR A 111 17.52 -0.49 3.93
C THR A 111 16.55 -0.74 2.80
N TYR A 112 15.52 -1.54 3.05
CA TYR A 112 14.46 -1.79 2.09
C TYR A 112 13.61 -0.55 1.79
N CYS A 113 13.48 0.40 2.74
CA CYS A 113 12.79 1.69 2.59
C CYS A 113 11.34 1.56 2.08
N ALA A 114 10.52 0.71 2.67
CA ALA A 114 9.14 0.47 2.23
C ALA A 114 8.27 1.74 2.18
N GLU A 115 8.60 2.73 3.02
CA GLU A 115 7.82 3.96 3.24
C GLU A 115 8.04 5.05 2.18
N VAL A 116 9.05 4.91 1.30
CA VAL A 116 9.35 5.96 0.32
C VAL A 116 8.50 5.83 -0.94
N SER A 117 8.31 6.95 -1.64
CA SER A 117 7.37 7.10 -2.75
C SER A 117 7.82 6.45 -4.07
N SER A 118 9.09 6.04 -4.20
CA SER A 118 9.61 5.31 -5.36
C SER A 118 10.95 4.65 -5.04
N ASN A 119 11.45 3.79 -5.94
CA ASN A 119 12.78 3.17 -5.77
C ASN A 119 13.90 4.22 -5.79
N GLU A 120 13.74 5.30 -6.55
CA GLU A 120 14.72 6.39 -6.68
C GLU A 120 14.84 7.23 -5.40
N MET A 121 13.85 7.15 -4.50
CA MET A 121 13.83 7.85 -3.22
C MET A 121 14.40 7.01 -2.06
N THR A 122 14.83 5.79 -2.33
CA THR A 122 15.51 4.97 -1.32
C THR A 122 16.89 5.55 -0.99
N TRP A 123 17.32 5.48 0.28
CA TRP A 123 18.65 5.97 0.62
C TRP A 123 19.79 5.25 -0.11
N PRO A 124 19.71 3.93 -0.44
CA PRO A 124 20.71 3.28 -1.29
C PRO A 124 20.82 3.93 -2.66
N HIS A 125 19.68 4.23 -3.32
CA HIS A 125 19.69 4.92 -4.60
C HIS A 125 20.24 6.36 -4.49
N LEU A 126 19.89 7.09 -3.45
CA LEU A 126 20.41 8.45 -3.21
C LEU A 126 21.93 8.45 -2.99
N VAL A 127 22.46 7.44 -2.28
CA VAL A 127 23.92 7.26 -2.13
C VAL A 127 24.56 6.97 -3.49
N TRP A 128 24.01 6.02 -4.27
CA TRP A 128 24.50 5.75 -5.62
C TRP A 128 24.52 7.01 -6.48
N LYS A 129 23.44 7.78 -6.48
CA LYS A 129 23.33 9.04 -7.21
C LYS A 129 24.41 10.04 -6.79
N ALA A 130 24.61 10.25 -5.50
CA ALA A 130 25.63 11.16 -4.96
C ALA A 130 27.06 10.72 -5.36
N LEU A 131 27.32 9.41 -5.36
CA LEU A 131 28.62 8.86 -5.81
C LEU A 131 28.81 9.10 -7.30
N HIS A 132 27.79 8.86 -8.12
CA HIS A 132 27.82 9.07 -9.57
C HIS A 132 28.04 10.55 -9.92
N GLU A 133 27.38 11.47 -9.22
CA GLU A 133 27.57 12.92 -9.41
C GLU A 133 28.96 13.37 -8.99
N ARG A 134 29.51 12.78 -7.91
CA ARG A 134 30.86 13.13 -7.41
C ARG A 134 31.98 12.60 -8.28
N TRP A 135 31.77 11.43 -8.90
CA TRP A 135 32.78 10.75 -9.75
C TRP A 135 32.14 10.29 -11.08
N PRO A 136 31.86 11.24 -12.01
CA PRO A 136 31.13 10.92 -13.25
C PRO A 136 31.88 10.00 -14.21
N GLY A 137 33.19 9.82 -14.01
CA GLY A 137 34.01 8.86 -14.78
C GLY A 137 33.99 7.43 -14.22
N LEU A 138 33.33 7.20 -13.07
CA LEU A 138 33.23 5.88 -12.46
C LEU A 138 31.96 5.18 -12.91
N ASP A 139 32.11 4.01 -13.56
CA ASP A 139 30.98 3.19 -13.98
C ASP A 139 30.42 2.43 -12.76
N LEU A 140 29.27 2.91 -12.24
CA LEU A 140 28.63 2.42 -11.01
C LEU A 140 27.28 1.80 -11.30
N ASP A 141 27.00 0.61 -10.77
CA ASP A 141 25.65 0.07 -10.64
C ASP A 141 25.33 -0.39 -9.19
N THR A 142 24.02 -0.54 -8.88
CA THR A 142 23.52 -0.95 -7.54
C THR A 142 22.39 -1.94 -7.69
#